data_7c8e7b95860da4805a27f1707e9d0605
#
_entry.id   7c8e7b95860da4805a27f1707e9d0605
#
_cell.length_a   1.000
_cell.length_b   1.000
_cell.length_c   1.000
_cell.angle_alpha   90.00
_cell.angle_beta   90.00
_cell.angle_gamma   90.00
#
_symmetry.space_group_name_H-M   'P 1'
#
loop_
_entity.id
_entity.type
_entity.pdbx_description
1 polymer ?
#
loop_
_entity_poly.entity_id
_entity_poly.type
_entity_poly.pdbx_seq_one_letter_code
_entity_poly.pdbx_strand_id
1 'polypeptide(L)'
;MKKKFFILFNLLIFFVSCEYPTVIYNEVLYINDFENNNLTEIDGGGISYYNNSNVLGDFNNDGFTIHLDNVIDHDYIFLSFDLYIHGNWDGNSNRFDIDDRPDLWIIELNPDMQQINDDYHKFETTFSNSPCWPDYCLKQSYPNIYPNTNNPKTGFFEENLPKKCDGFFGGPTTLYKFEKTFRHTGNSIILRIYDKLYQPNAIDNFGNLQQKCDESWSIDNLKIRGVKYK
;
A
#
# COMPACT_ATOMS: atom_id res chain seq x y z
N MET A 1 -57.40 38.63 -39.54
CA MET A 1 -57.26 38.19 -38.16
C MET A 1 -56.36 36.96 -38.08
N LYS A 2 -55.06 37.07 -37.65
CA LYS A 2 -54.16 35.94 -37.55
C LYS A 2 -54.19 35.48 -36.07
N LYS A 3 -54.68 34.24 -35.82
CA LYS A 3 -54.65 33.59 -34.52
C LYS A 3 -53.23 33.15 -34.22
N LYS A 4 -52.58 33.70 -33.18
CA LYS A 4 -51.32 33.21 -32.65
C LYS A 4 -51.62 32.01 -31.77
N PHE A 5 -51.09 30.84 -32.16
CA PHE A 5 -51.10 29.61 -31.36
C PHE A 5 -49.92 29.67 -30.37
N PHE A 6 -50.24 29.75 -29.07
CA PHE A 6 -49.23 29.72 -28.00
C PHE A 6 -49.06 28.24 -27.60
N ILE A 7 -47.95 27.63 -27.99
CA ILE A 7 -47.56 26.30 -27.53
C ILE A 7 -46.86 26.45 -26.17
N LEU A 8 -47.57 26.05 -25.12
CA LEU A 8 -47.01 25.97 -23.79
C LEU A 8 -46.18 24.69 -23.68
N PHE A 9 -44.86 24.83 -23.73
CA PHE A 9 -43.90 23.71 -23.56
C PHE A 9 -43.78 23.44 -22.08
N ASN A 10 -44.48 22.41 -21.56
CA ASN A 10 -44.30 21.92 -20.17
C ASN A 10 -42.98 21.21 -20.07
N LEU A 11 -41.94 21.87 -19.53
CA LEU A 11 -40.66 21.29 -19.17
C LEU A 11 -40.85 20.46 -17.89
N LEU A 12 -41.03 19.15 -18.05
CA LEU A 12 -41.05 18.21 -16.92
C LEU A 12 -39.61 18.04 -16.41
N ILE A 13 -39.25 18.75 -15.36
CA ILE A 13 -37.97 18.59 -14.68
C ILE A 13 -38.09 17.35 -13.80
N PHE A 14 -37.51 16.24 -14.22
CA PHE A 14 -37.30 15.06 -13.39
C PHE A 14 -36.18 15.39 -12.41
N PHE A 15 -36.52 15.64 -11.13
CA PHE A 15 -35.57 15.62 -10.04
C PHE A 15 -35.20 14.14 -9.79
N VAL A 16 -34.08 13.70 -10.34
CA VAL A 16 -33.45 12.45 -9.92
C VAL A 16 -32.81 12.77 -8.58
N SER A 17 -33.45 12.38 -7.50
CA SER A 17 -32.84 12.39 -6.17
C SER A 17 -31.73 11.34 -6.19
N CYS A 18 -30.49 11.77 -6.20
CA CYS A 18 -29.35 10.91 -5.98
C CYS A 18 -29.25 10.73 -4.46
N GLU A 19 -29.76 9.62 -3.93
CA GLU A 19 -29.52 9.26 -2.54
C GLU A 19 -28.08 8.77 -2.42
N TYR A 20 -27.29 9.44 -1.58
CA TYR A 20 -25.96 8.96 -1.23
C TYR A 20 -26.09 7.74 -0.32
N PRO A 21 -25.27 6.69 -0.53
CA PRO A 21 -25.29 5.52 0.33
C PRO A 21 -24.97 5.95 1.78
N THR A 22 -25.79 5.50 2.71
CA THR A 22 -25.62 5.78 4.15
C THR A 22 -24.79 4.65 4.77
N VAL A 23 -23.75 5.01 5.52
CA VAL A 23 -22.96 4.05 6.29
C VAL A 23 -23.83 3.50 7.42
N ILE A 24 -24.06 2.18 7.42
CA ILE A 24 -24.78 1.46 8.48
C ILE A 24 -23.84 1.23 9.65
N TYR A 25 -22.64 0.76 9.39
CA TYR A 25 -21.58 0.59 10.39
C TYR A 25 -20.18 0.68 9.77
N ASN A 26 -19.21 0.91 10.65
CA ASN A 26 -17.80 1.00 10.34
C ASN A 26 -17.02 0.42 11.54
N GLU A 27 -16.79 -0.88 11.50
CA GLU A 27 -16.26 -1.66 12.62
C GLU A 27 -14.80 -2.06 12.39
N VAL A 28 -14.04 -2.13 13.48
CA VAL A 28 -12.67 -2.64 13.44
C VAL A 28 -12.72 -4.17 13.39
N LEU A 29 -12.20 -4.75 12.31
CA LEU A 29 -12.05 -6.19 12.13
C LEU A 29 -10.72 -6.69 12.69
N TYR A 30 -9.66 -5.89 12.55
CA TYR A 30 -8.33 -6.20 13.05
C TYR A 30 -7.56 -4.91 13.36
N ILE A 31 -6.78 -4.93 14.44
CA ILE A 31 -5.86 -3.85 14.81
C ILE A 31 -4.62 -4.43 15.50
N ASN A 32 -3.45 -3.94 15.14
CA ASN A 32 -2.19 -4.32 15.77
C ASN A 32 -1.17 -3.17 15.66
N ASP A 33 -0.64 -2.75 16.79
CA ASP A 33 0.43 -1.77 16.93
C ASP A 33 1.80 -2.42 17.18
N PHE A 34 1.85 -3.77 17.15
CA PHE A 34 3.03 -4.61 17.34
C PHE A 34 3.77 -4.47 18.67
N GLU A 35 3.37 -3.57 19.57
CA GLU A 35 4.05 -3.30 20.82
C GLU A 35 4.04 -4.50 21.81
N ASN A 36 3.06 -5.36 21.68
CA ASN A 36 2.90 -6.55 22.51
C ASN A 36 3.53 -7.82 21.91
N ASN A 37 4.29 -7.72 20.81
CA ASN A 37 4.84 -8.86 20.06
C ASN A 37 3.80 -9.92 19.67
N ASN A 38 2.54 -9.52 19.50
CA ASN A 38 1.46 -10.40 19.11
C ASN A 38 1.36 -10.50 17.59
N LEU A 39 1.56 -11.69 17.03
CA LEU A 39 1.42 -11.99 15.60
C LEU A 39 0.27 -12.98 15.35
N THR A 40 -0.70 -13.05 16.26
CA THR A 40 -1.93 -13.82 16.00
C THR A 40 -2.59 -13.31 14.72
N GLU A 41 -3.08 -14.21 13.88
CA GLU A 41 -3.65 -13.97 12.54
C GLU A 41 -2.61 -13.50 11.47
N ILE A 42 -1.31 -13.45 11.80
CA ILE A 42 -0.25 -13.07 10.88
C ILE A 42 0.69 -14.24 10.64
N ASP A 43 0.83 -14.63 9.39
CA ASP A 43 1.83 -15.56 8.91
C ASP A 43 2.95 -14.82 8.19
N GLY A 44 4.20 -15.13 8.54
CA GLY A 44 5.39 -14.49 7.98
C GLY A 44 5.81 -13.22 8.71
N GLY A 45 7.05 -12.80 8.43
CA GLY A 45 7.67 -11.64 9.07
C GLY A 45 8.10 -11.90 10.52
N GLY A 46 8.41 -10.83 11.20
CA GLY A 46 8.83 -10.82 12.60
C GLY A 46 8.80 -9.40 13.14
N ILE A 47 8.84 -9.28 14.45
CA ILE A 47 8.93 -7.98 15.11
C ILE A 47 10.37 -7.50 15.08
N SER A 48 10.55 -6.26 14.63
CA SER A 48 11.81 -5.53 14.73
C SER A 48 11.60 -4.20 15.45
N TYR A 49 12.69 -3.55 15.88
CA TYR A 49 12.62 -2.26 16.55
C TYR A 49 13.11 -1.16 15.61
N TYR A 50 12.28 -0.16 15.40
CA TYR A 50 12.62 0.98 14.57
C TYR A 50 12.01 2.27 15.14
N ASN A 51 12.79 3.34 15.18
CA ASN A 51 12.38 4.70 15.57
C ASN A 51 11.53 4.75 16.86
N ASN A 52 11.97 4.03 17.90
CA ASN A 52 11.34 3.91 19.23
C ASN A 52 9.99 3.17 19.25
N SER A 53 9.67 2.37 18.25
CA SER A 53 8.47 1.54 18.19
C SER A 53 8.81 0.12 17.72
N ASN A 54 8.02 -0.86 18.12
CA ASN A 54 8.02 -2.17 17.51
C ASN A 54 7.27 -2.11 16.17
N VAL A 55 7.86 -2.69 15.15
CA VAL A 55 7.29 -2.73 13.79
C VAL A 55 7.28 -4.15 13.27
N LEU A 56 6.35 -4.48 12.39
CA LEU A 56 6.38 -5.73 11.65
C LEU A 56 7.29 -5.57 10.42
N GLY A 57 8.30 -6.39 10.31
CA GLY A 57 9.35 -6.36 9.26
C GLY A 57 10.70 -6.79 9.85
N ASP A 58 11.83 -6.56 9.25
CA ASP A 58 12.17 -5.88 8.02
C ASP A 58 12.00 -6.83 6.83
N PHE A 59 11.20 -6.45 5.86
CA PHE A 59 10.98 -7.26 4.67
C PHE A 59 11.94 -6.85 3.55
N ASN A 60 12.40 -7.84 2.79
CA ASN A 60 13.18 -7.69 1.57
C ASN A 60 13.05 -8.99 0.78
N ASN A 61 12.41 -8.96 -0.37
CA ASN A 61 11.95 -10.11 -1.13
C ASN A 61 11.18 -11.11 -0.25
N ASP A 62 10.33 -10.57 0.61
CA ASP A 62 9.58 -11.27 1.64
C ASP A 62 8.27 -10.51 1.93
N GLY A 63 7.50 -10.97 2.90
CA GLY A 63 6.25 -10.33 3.29
C GLY A 63 5.51 -11.09 4.38
N PHE A 64 4.23 -10.78 4.51
CA PHE A 64 3.34 -11.43 5.48
C PHE A 64 1.94 -11.61 4.91
N THR A 65 1.17 -12.49 5.55
CA THR A 65 -0.23 -12.73 5.24
C THR A 65 -1.07 -12.63 6.51
N ILE A 66 -2.21 -11.95 6.43
CA ILE A 66 -3.21 -11.89 7.49
C ILE A 66 -4.37 -12.79 7.13
N HIS A 67 -4.82 -13.59 8.09
CA HIS A 67 -5.97 -14.47 7.97
C HIS A 67 -7.03 -14.06 8.98
N LEU A 68 -8.19 -13.58 8.51
CA LEU A 68 -9.33 -13.26 9.37
C LEU A 68 -10.52 -14.10 8.94
N ASP A 69 -11.05 -14.89 9.87
CA ASP A 69 -12.24 -15.70 9.65
C ASP A 69 -13.45 -15.15 10.40
N ASN A 70 -14.64 -15.52 9.92
CA ASN A 70 -15.92 -15.14 10.54
C ASN A 70 -16.08 -13.62 10.73
N VAL A 71 -15.57 -12.84 9.77
CA VAL A 71 -15.75 -11.39 9.79
C VAL A 71 -17.23 -11.03 9.58
N ILE A 72 -17.65 -9.93 10.19
CA ILE A 72 -19.02 -9.43 10.08
C ILE A 72 -19.38 -9.07 8.65
N ASP A 73 -20.65 -9.09 8.29
CA ASP A 73 -21.15 -8.71 6.96
C ASP A 73 -20.77 -7.26 6.64
N HIS A 74 -20.16 -7.02 5.49
CA HIS A 74 -19.66 -5.74 5.04
C HIS A 74 -19.66 -5.67 3.51
N ASP A 75 -19.51 -4.47 2.95
CA ASP A 75 -19.42 -4.23 1.50
C ASP A 75 -18.01 -3.84 1.06
N TYR A 76 -17.24 -3.29 2.01
CA TYR A 76 -15.86 -2.85 1.80
C TYR A 76 -15.00 -3.11 3.01
N ILE A 77 -13.72 -3.37 2.78
CA ILE A 77 -12.68 -3.26 3.80
C ILE A 77 -11.89 -1.98 3.58
N PHE A 78 -11.53 -1.32 4.68
CA PHE A 78 -10.65 -0.18 4.72
C PHE A 78 -9.37 -0.57 5.44
N LEU A 79 -8.27 -0.64 4.69
CA LEU A 79 -6.94 -0.98 5.17
C LEU A 79 -6.15 0.29 5.43
N SER A 80 -5.52 0.41 6.60
CA SER A 80 -4.61 1.51 6.92
C SER A 80 -3.44 1.04 7.79
N PHE A 81 -2.27 1.63 7.59
CA PHE A 81 -1.06 1.41 8.40
C PHE A 81 0.00 2.46 8.09
N ASP A 82 1.00 2.54 8.95
CA ASP A 82 2.21 3.27 8.74
C ASP A 82 3.19 2.40 7.97
N LEU A 83 3.61 2.85 6.78
CA LEU A 83 4.54 2.14 5.92
C LEU A 83 5.89 2.86 5.93
N TYR A 84 6.91 2.20 6.45
CA TYR A 84 8.29 2.66 6.43
C TYR A 84 9.03 2.05 5.24
N ILE A 85 9.46 2.89 4.33
CA ILE A 85 10.33 2.53 3.20
C ILE A 85 11.77 2.87 3.60
N HIS A 86 12.57 1.84 3.86
CA HIS A 86 13.94 1.96 4.34
C HIS A 86 14.92 1.89 3.18
N GLY A 87 15.91 2.77 3.18
CA GLY A 87 17.03 2.69 2.25
C GLY A 87 16.76 3.30 0.90
N ASN A 88 17.37 2.75 -0.15
CA ASN A 88 17.55 3.40 -1.45
C ASN A 88 16.64 2.83 -2.56
N TRP A 89 15.41 2.52 -2.27
CA TRP A 89 14.46 2.01 -3.27
C TRP A 89 14.53 2.79 -4.58
N ASP A 90 14.68 2.07 -5.69
CA ASP A 90 14.91 2.63 -7.01
C ASP A 90 13.61 2.92 -7.79
N GLY A 91 12.48 2.43 -7.33
CA GLY A 91 11.18 2.77 -7.90
C GLY A 91 10.84 2.01 -9.18
N ASN A 92 10.44 2.77 -10.21
CA ASN A 92 9.95 2.20 -11.47
C ASN A 92 11.04 1.58 -12.33
N SER A 93 12.30 1.83 -12.03
CA SER A 93 13.43 1.52 -12.91
C SER A 93 14.67 1.33 -12.06
N ASN A 94 15.31 0.19 -12.22
CA ASN A 94 16.62 -0.04 -11.62
C ASN A 94 17.70 0.31 -12.64
N ARG A 95 18.34 1.44 -12.44
CA ARG A 95 19.38 1.99 -13.32
C ARG A 95 20.57 1.04 -13.54
N PHE A 96 20.79 0.12 -12.63
CA PHE A 96 21.92 -0.83 -12.67
C PHE A 96 21.51 -2.20 -13.18
N ASP A 97 20.22 -2.43 -13.39
CA ASP A 97 19.71 -3.69 -13.95
C ASP A 97 19.62 -3.58 -15.47
N ILE A 98 20.20 -4.57 -16.17
CA ILE A 98 20.13 -4.67 -17.63
C ILE A 98 18.69 -4.83 -18.13
N ASP A 99 17.83 -5.40 -17.30
CA ASP A 99 16.42 -5.63 -17.59
C ASP A 99 15.52 -4.49 -17.09
N ASP A 100 16.11 -3.46 -16.45
CA ASP A 100 15.41 -2.28 -15.89
C ASP A 100 14.21 -2.65 -15.01
N ARG A 101 14.38 -3.64 -14.12
CA ARG A 101 13.30 -4.17 -13.27
C ARG A 101 12.92 -3.18 -12.17
N PRO A 102 11.61 -2.98 -11.92
CA PRO A 102 11.14 -2.13 -10.85
C PRO A 102 11.24 -2.80 -9.47
N ASP A 103 11.33 -1.99 -8.42
CA ASP A 103 11.14 -2.41 -7.04
C ASP A 103 9.65 -2.43 -6.71
N LEU A 104 9.04 -3.59 -6.83
CA LEU A 104 7.60 -3.73 -6.66
C LEU A 104 7.23 -3.97 -5.20
N TRP A 105 6.24 -3.24 -4.72
CA TRP A 105 5.53 -3.47 -3.47
C TRP A 105 4.07 -3.79 -3.75
N ILE A 106 3.56 -4.89 -3.15
CA ILE A 106 2.35 -5.53 -3.64
C ILE A 106 1.42 -5.88 -2.48
N ILE A 107 0.14 -5.54 -2.63
CA ILE A 107 -0.96 -6.04 -1.80
C ILE A 107 -1.84 -6.94 -2.66
N GLU A 108 -2.18 -8.12 -2.15
CA GLU A 108 -3.20 -8.99 -2.70
C GLU A 108 -4.26 -9.29 -1.64
N LEU A 109 -5.49 -9.05 -1.98
CA LEU A 109 -6.65 -9.46 -1.20
C LEU A 109 -7.23 -10.73 -1.80
N ASN A 110 -7.41 -11.77 -0.99
CA ASN A 110 -7.93 -13.08 -1.36
C ASN A 110 -7.21 -13.68 -2.59
N PRO A 111 -5.87 -13.88 -2.53
CA PRO A 111 -5.06 -14.32 -3.67
C PRO A 111 -5.53 -15.66 -4.28
N ASP A 112 -6.12 -16.55 -3.48
CA ASP A 112 -6.61 -17.84 -3.93
C ASP A 112 -7.91 -17.74 -4.77
N MET A 113 -8.53 -16.56 -4.82
CA MET A 113 -9.79 -16.32 -5.51
C MET A 113 -9.64 -15.61 -6.86
N GLN A 114 -8.43 -15.49 -7.40
CA GLN A 114 -8.12 -14.75 -8.65
C GLN A 114 -9.01 -15.11 -9.85
N GLN A 115 -9.61 -16.29 -9.86
CA GLN A 115 -10.44 -16.77 -10.97
C GLN A 115 -11.92 -16.95 -10.62
N ILE A 116 -12.33 -16.65 -9.39
CA ILE A 116 -13.60 -17.14 -8.85
C ILE A 116 -14.61 -16.02 -8.57
N ASN A 117 -14.20 -14.87 -8.09
CA ASN A 117 -15.13 -13.79 -7.74
C ASN A 117 -14.51 -12.38 -7.70
N ASP A 118 -15.39 -11.39 -7.46
CA ASP A 118 -15.07 -9.97 -7.40
C ASP A 118 -14.32 -9.56 -6.11
N ASP A 119 -14.04 -10.48 -5.18
CA ASP A 119 -13.35 -10.19 -3.92
C ASP A 119 -11.82 -10.33 -4.01
N TYR A 120 -11.29 -10.75 -5.17
CA TYR A 120 -9.86 -10.65 -5.44
C TYR A 120 -9.47 -9.25 -5.88
N HIS A 121 -8.50 -8.67 -5.20
CA HIS A 121 -7.91 -7.39 -5.60
C HIS A 121 -6.40 -7.45 -5.52
N LYS A 122 -5.74 -6.79 -6.46
CA LYS A 122 -4.29 -6.56 -6.44
C LYS A 122 -4.02 -5.06 -6.53
N PHE A 123 -3.16 -4.57 -5.65
CA PHE A 123 -2.56 -3.25 -5.74
C PHE A 123 -1.05 -3.42 -5.80
N GLU A 124 -0.44 -2.97 -6.88
CA GLU A 124 1.00 -3.07 -7.12
C GLU A 124 1.53 -1.69 -7.41
N THR A 125 2.58 -1.29 -6.70
CA THR A 125 3.19 0.03 -6.83
C THR A 125 4.70 -0.05 -6.61
N THR A 126 5.38 1.08 -6.76
CA THR A 126 6.80 1.24 -6.48
C THR A 126 7.02 2.48 -5.63
N PHE A 127 8.11 2.49 -4.87
CA PHE A 127 8.58 3.65 -4.12
C PHE A 127 9.98 4.04 -4.61
N SER A 128 10.29 5.32 -4.66
CA SER A 128 11.64 5.80 -4.96
C SER A 128 12.14 6.64 -3.79
N ASN A 129 13.16 6.13 -3.13
CA ASN A 129 13.78 6.75 -1.97
C ASN A 129 15.25 7.09 -2.21
N SER A 130 15.80 6.65 -3.33
CA SER A 130 17.15 6.95 -3.79
C SER A 130 17.39 8.47 -3.96
N PRO A 131 18.59 8.95 -3.64
CA PRO A 131 18.95 10.35 -3.89
C PRO A 131 18.88 10.67 -5.38
N CYS A 132 18.37 11.86 -5.72
CA CYS A 132 18.49 12.37 -7.08
C CYS A 132 19.95 12.64 -7.42
N TRP A 133 20.41 12.21 -8.60
CA TRP A 133 21.66 12.68 -9.21
C TRP A 133 21.43 14.03 -9.90
N PRO A 134 22.45 14.82 -10.17
CA PRO A 134 22.28 16.23 -10.55
C PRO A 134 21.18 16.52 -11.57
N ASP A 135 20.95 15.59 -12.50
CA ASP A 135 20.00 15.77 -13.60
C ASP A 135 18.93 14.66 -13.69
N TYR A 136 18.86 13.74 -12.72
CA TYR A 136 17.97 12.58 -12.81
C TYR A 136 17.50 12.09 -11.44
N CYS A 137 16.19 11.89 -11.31
CA CYS A 137 15.57 11.24 -10.16
C CYS A 137 14.81 9.99 -10.62
N LEU A 138 15.04 8.88 -9.96
CA LEU A 138 14.26 7.66 -10.16
C LEU A 138 12.79 7.94 -9.82
N LYS A 139 11.87 7.49 -10.65
CA LYS A 139 10.45 7.73 -10.50
C LYS A 139 9.78 6.60 -9.74
N GLN A 140 8.66 6.90 -9.09
CA GLN A 140 7.83 5.92 -8.40
C GLN A 140 6.41 5.89 -8.98
N SER A 141 5.69 4.79 -8.74
CA SER A 141 4.28 4.69 -9.10
C SER A 141 3.36 5.17 -8.01
N TYR A 142 3.72 4.96 -6.73
CA TYR A 142 2.88 5.39 -5.60
C TYR A 142 2.55 6.90 -5.68
N PRO A 143 1.31 7.32 -5.38
CA PRO A 143 0.18 6.57 -4.81
C PRO A 143 -0.64 5.77 -5.84
N ASN A 144 -0.27 5.78 -7.10
CA ASN A 144 -0.95 5.07 -8.17
C ASN A 144 -0.41 3.64 -8.31
N ILE A 145 -1.07 2.84 -9.15
CA ILE A 145 -0.60 1.51 -9.52
C ILE A 145 0.56 1.60 -10.54
N TYR A 146 1.47 0.63 -10.49
CA TYR A 146 2.52 0.47 -11.49
C TYR A 146 1.90 0.15 -12.87
N PRO A 147 2.38 0.75 -13.99
CA PRO A 147 3.60 1.56 -14.13
C PRO A 147 3.39 3.09 -14.18
N ASN A 148 2.46 3.65 -13.41
CA ASN A 148 2.32 5.10 -13.34
C ASN A 148 3.64 5.78 -12.93
N THR A 149 3.78 7.09 -13.25
CA THR A 149 5.03 7.82 -13.04
C THR A 149 4.77 9.07 -12.22
N ASN A 150 5.27 9.09 -10.99
CA ASN A 150 5.27 10.20 -10.07
C ASN A 150 6.72 10.60 -9.71
N ASN A 151 6.89 11.75 -9.12
CA ASN A 151 8.18 12.14 -8.55
C ASN A 151 8.54 11.24 -7.36
N PRO A 152 9.84 11.09 -7.04
CA PRO A 152 10.28 10.39 -5.84
C PRO A 152 9.52 10.91 -4.61
N LYS A 153 9.22 10.01 -3.68
CA LYS A 153 8.56 10.32 -2.40
C LYS A 153 7.19 10.99 -2.51
N THR A 154 6.55 11.03 -3.69
CA THR A 154 5.17 11.55 -3.81
C THR A 154 4.25 10.85 -2.81
N GLY A 155 3.50 11.64 -2.03
CA GLY A 155 2.55 11.12 -1.03
C GLY A 155 3.17 10.70 0.30
N PHE A 156 4.45 11.02 0.56
CA PHE A 156 5.06 10.78 1.86
C PHE A 156 4.38 11.60 2.97
N PHE A 157 4.41 11.07 4.18
CA PHE A 157 4.00 11.78 5.39
C PHE A 157 5.19 12.45 6.08
N GLU A 158 6.30 11.72 6.20
CA GLU A 158 7.54 12.21 6.80
C GLU A 158 8.73 11.59 6.07
N GLU A 159 9.76 12.38 5.81
CA GLU A 159 10.99 11.95 5.16
C GLU A 159 12.21 12.21 6.05
N ASN A 160 13.34 11.61 5.69
CA ASN A 160 14.61 11.75 6.41
C ASN A 160 14.57 11.20 7.85
N LEU A 161 13.72 10.22 8.10
CA LEU A 161 13.75 9.45 9.33
C LEU A 161 15.10 8.71 9.47
N PRO A 162 15.47 8.25 10.68
CA PRO A 162 16.73 7.54 10.90
C PRO A 162 16.94 6.40 9.91
N LYS A 163 18.19 6.19 9.49
CA LYS A 163 18.56 5.02 8.69
C LYS A 163 18.30 3.74 9.48
N LYS A 164 17.90 2.70 8.78
CA LYS A 164 17.70 1.38 9.38
C LYS A 164 19.04 0.75 9.83
N CYS A 165 20.07 0.91 9.01
CA CYS A 165 21.41 0.40 9.31
C CYS A 165 22.43 1.53 9.35
N ASP A 166 23.41 1.38 10.25
CA ASP A 166 24.59 2.23 10.27
C ASP A 166 25.53 1.85 9.11
N GLY A 167 26.26 2.84 8.58
CA GLY A 167 27.29 2.60 7.58
C GLY A 167 27.01 3.20 6.21
N PHE A 168 27.69 2.66 5.20
CA PHE A 168 27.68 3.19 3.84
C PHE A 168 26.38 2.88 3.09
N PHE A 169 25.80 1.71 3.36
CA PHE A 169 24.57 1.27 2.71
C PHE A 169 23.33 1.88 3.36
N GLY A 170 22.32 2.06 2.56
CA GLY A 170 21.02 2.53 2.98
C GLY A 170 20.90 4.07 3.09
N GLY A 171 19.87 4.57 2.46
CA GLY A 171 19.39 5.94 2.62
C GLY A 171 18.59 6.12 3.92
N PRO A 172 18.09 7.35 4.16
CA PRO A 172 17.13 7.60 5.22
C PRO A 172 15.82 6.85 4.94
N THR A 173 15.03 6.65 5.99
CA THR A 173 13.68 6.09 5.85
C THR A 173 12.65 7.16 5.50
N THR A 174 11.66 6.78 4.70
CA THR A 174 10.49 7.58 4.37
C THR A 174 9.24 6.90 4.90
N LEU A 175 8.39 7.63 5.62
CA LEU A 175 7.12 7.17 6.15
C LEU A 175 5.97 7.57 5.23
N TYR A 176 5.11 6.61 4.92
CA TYR A 176 3.83 6.82 4.26
C TYR A 176 2.69 6.41 5.20
N LYS A 177 1.65 7.22 5.30
CA LYS A 177 0.37 6.83 5.90
C LYS A 177 -0.43 6.14 4.81
N PHE A 178 -0.34 4.81 4.77
CA PHE A 178 -1.02 4.04 3.72
C PHE A 178 -2.49 3.87 4.05
N GLU A 179 -3.35 4.13 3.07
CA GLU A 179 -4.79 3.91 3.16
C GLU A 179 -5.32 3.35 1.84
N LYS A 180 -6.11 2.30 1.91
CA LYS A 180 -6.73 1.70 0.73
C LYS A 180 -8.08 1.08 1.07
N THR A 181 -9.05 1.32 0.18
CA THR A 181 -10.37 0.67 0.25
C THR A 181 -10.47 -0.39 -0.83
N PHE A 182 -10.96 -1.56 -0.46
CA PHE A 182 -11.25 -2.66 -1.37
C PHE A 182 -12.72 -3.04 -1.23
N ARG A 183 -13.39 -3.35 -2.36
CA ARG A 183 -14.68 -4.01 -2.30
C ARG A 183 -14.47 -5.42 -1.77
N HIS A 184 -15.29 -5.83 -0.82
CA HIS A 184 -15.21 -7.17 -0.23
C HIS A 184 -16.52 -7.48 0.47
N THR A 185 -17.02 -8.70 0.30
CA THR A 185 -18.32 -9.13 0.88
C THR A 185 -18.23 -10.50 1.53
N GLY A 186 -17.07 -11.16 1.46
CA GLY A 186 -16.86 -12.49 2.04
C GLY A 186 -16.81 -12.45 3.58
N ASN A 187 -16.97 -13.63 4.19
CA ASN A 187 -16.86 -13.81 5.64
C ASN A 187 -15.44 -14.17 6.12
N SER A 188 -14.49 -14.23 5.20
CA SER A 188 -13.05 -14.40 5.49
C SER A 188 -12.22 -13.45 4.64
N ILE A 189 -11.11 -12.98 5.19
CA ILE A 189 -10.18 -12.08 4.55
C ILE A 189 -8.80 -12.73 4.59
N ILE A 190 -8.18 -12.89 3.42
CA ILE A 190 -6.77 -13.23 3.28
C ILE A 190 -6.08 -12.02 2.65
N LEU A 191 -5.28 -11.31 3.43
CA LEU A 191 -4.55 -10.13 2.98
C LEU A 191 -3.05 -10.43 2.96
N ARG A 192 -2.45 -10.47 1.77
CA ARG A 192 -1.03 -10.69 1.57
C ARG A 192 -0.35 -9.38 1.17
N ILE A 193 0.74 -9.02 1.86
CA ILE A 193 1.57 -7.87 1.53
C ILE A 193 3.02 -8.34 1.39
N TYR A 194 3.66 -8.02 0.27
CA TYR A 194 5.00 -8.50 -0.04
C TYR A 194 5.69 -7.59 -1.07
N ASP A 195 6.96 -7.82 -1.29
CA ASP A 195 7.78 -7.08 -2.24
C ASP A 195 8.51 -7.99 -3.23
N LYS A 196 9.02 -7.38 -4.30
CA LYS A 196 9.96 -7.95 -5.26
C LYS A 196 11.00 -6.88 -5.57
N LEU A 197 12.13 -6.97 -4.87
CA LEU A 197 13.23 -6.04 -4.99
C LEU A 197 14.37 -6.64 -5.78
N TYR A 198 15.07 -5.80 -6.50
CA TYR A 198 16.26 -6.22 -7.25
C TYR A 198 17.47 -5.37 -6.86
N GLN A 199 18.40 -5.96 -6.13
CA GLN A 199 19.52 -5.27 -5.47
C GLN A 199 20.86 -5.91 -5.88
N PRO A 200 21.35 -5.68 -7.11
CA PRO A 200 22.58 -6.30 -7.58
C PRO A 200 23.84 -5.79 -6.85
N ASN A 201 23.75 -4.62 -6.23
CA ASN A 201 24.87 -3.90 -5.62
C ASN A 201 24.88 -3.93 -4.08
N ALA A 202 23.95 -4.65 -3.47
CA ALA A 202 23.82 -4.72 -2.01
C ALA A 202 24.92 -5.58 -1.35
N ILE A 203 26.18 -5.27 -1.60
CA ILE A 203 27.35 -6.00 -1.10
C ILE A 203 28.27 -5.01 -0.38
N ASP A 204 28.62 -5.30 0.89
CA ASP A 204 29.57 -4.49 1.65
C ASP A 204 31.03 -4.62 1.14
N ASN A 205 31.94 -3.82 1.70
CA ASN A 205 33.37 -3.84 1.33
C ASN A 205 34.08 -5.18 1.60
N PHE A 206 33.43 -6.10 2.32
CA PHE A 206 33.94 -7.43 2.64
C PHE A 206 33.30 -8.54 1.81
N GLY A 207 32.39 -8.19 0.89
CA GLY A 207 31.64 -9.13 0.04
C GLY A 207 30.41 -9.76 0.69
N ASN A 208 29.94 -9.25 1.84
CA ASN A 208 28.73 -9.75 2.48
C ASN A 208 27.50 -9.06 1.91
N LEU A 209 26.42 -9.82 1.72
CA LEU A 209 25.14 -9.27 1.30
C LEU A 209 24.51 -8.42 2.41
N GLN A 210 24.10 -7.20 2.09
CA GLN A 210 23.48 -6.21 2.96
C GLN A 210 22.10 -5.77 2.42
N GLN A 211 21.35 -6.68 1.84
CA GLN A 211 20.10 -6.38 1.13
C GLN A 211 19.11 -5.58 1.97
N LYS A 212 18.85 -6.01 3.22
CA LYS A 212 17.93 -5.31 4.13
C LYS A 212 18.42 -3.93 4.58
N CYS A 213 19.72 -3.65 4.47
CA CYS A 213 20.29 -2.33 4.75
C CYS A 213 20.22 -1.40 3.54
N ASP A 214 20.26 -1.95 2.34
CA ASP A 214 20.11 -1.20 1.12
C ASP A 214 18.66 -0.85 0.86
N GLU A 215 17.78 -1.83 0.87
CA GLU A 215 16.34 -1.68 0.68
C GLU A 215 15.57 -2.65 1.57
N SER A 216 14.62 -2.14 2.28
CA SER A 216 13.65 -2.94 3.05
C SER A 216 12.41 -2.12 3.37
N TRP A 217 11.43 -2.74 3.98
CA TRP A 217 10.24 -2.06 4.48
C TRP A 217 9.72 -2.71 5.76
N SER A 218 8.97 -1.93 6.51
CA SER A 218 8.26 -2.39 7.69
C SER A 218 6.94 -1.64 7.83
N ILE A 219 6.05 -2.16 8.67
CA ILE A 219 4.78 -1.49 8.96
C ILE A 219 4.55 -1.36 10.46
N ASP A 220 3.72 -0.38 10.81
CA ASP A 220 3.21 -0.16 12.17
C ASP A 220 1.74 0.28 12.11
N ASN A 221 1.05 0.26 13.26
CA ASN A 221 -0.32 0.77 13.40
C ASN A 221 -1.33 0.17 12.39
N LEU A 222 -1.20 -1.14 12.14
CA LEU A 222 -2.06 -1.85 11.19
C LEU A 222 -3.50 -1.90 11.65
N LYS A 223 -4.43 -1.51 10.76
CA LYS A 223 -5.87 -1.51 11.02
C LYS A 223 -6.66 -1.92 9.80
N ILE A 224 -7.57 -2.85 9.99
CA ILE A 224 -8.56 -3.29 9.00
C ILE A 224 -9.95 -3.01 9.56
N ARG A 225 -10.78 -2.31 8.80
CA ARG A 225 -12.18 -2.02 9.15
C ARG A 225 -13.13 -2.57 8.10
N GLY A 226 -14.27 -3.12 8.55
CA GLY A 226 -15.39 -3.45 7.68
C GLY A 226 -16.38 -2.29 7.63
N VAL A 227 -16.82 -1.91 6.43
CA VAL A 227 -17.78 -0.84 6.20
C VAL A 227 -18.98 -1.39 5.45
N LYS A 228 -20.19 -1.15 6.00
CA LYS A 228 -21.47 -1.55 5.39
C LYS A 228 -22.27 -0.32 5.02
N TYR A 229 -22.82 -0.32 3.82
CA TYR A 229 -23.72 0.71 3.32
C TYR A 229 -25.16 0.19 3.21
N LYS A 230 -26.11 1.15 3.22
CA LYS A 230 -27.53 0.90 2.96
C LYS A 230 -27.82 1.20 1.50
#